data_3897c927f2c3be206800d896ad78ecb4
#
_entry.id   3897c927f2c3be206800d896ad78ecb4
#
_cell.length_a   1.000
_cell.length_b   1.000
_cell.length_c   1.000
_cell.angle_alpha   90.00
_cell.angle_beta   90.00
_cell.angle_gamma   90.00
#
_symmetry.space_group_name_H-M   'P 1'
#
loop_
_entity.id
_entity.type
_entity.pdbx_description
1 polymer ?
#
loop_
_entity_poly.entity_id
_entity_poly.type
_entity_poly.pdbx_seq_one_letter_code
_entity_poly.pdbx_strand_id
1 'polypeptide(L)'
;IFNYDMFTDTNSREFKDILTSGLKNYFSENIGTKDINLEDFVFGPIDSDFPKLPEEGPYLTADGITFIYQEYEIAPYAAGKPMFTIPYNVIEPYLNHTGKTFIR
;
A
#
# COMPACT_ATOMS: atom_id res chain seq x y z
N ILE A 1 4.25 -16.78 9.99
CA ILE A 1 3.74 -15.41 10.07
C ILE A 1 3.85 -14.73 8.72
N PHE A 2 2.75 -14.14 8.26
CA PHE A 2 2.74 -13.42 7.00
C PHE A 2 3.36 -12.02 7.21
N ASN A 3 4.40 -11.71 6.43
CA ASN A 3 5.09 -10.42 6.52
C ASN A 3 5.66 -10.05 5.14
N TYR A 4 6.40 -8.94 5.05
CA TYR A 4 6.93 -8.48 3.77
C TYR A 4 7.98 -9.41 3.16
N ASP A 5 8.53 -10.34 3.92
CA ASP A 5 9.45 -11.35 3.37
C ASP A 5 8.75 -12.33 2.43
N MET A 6 7.42 -12.36 2.45
CA MET A 6 6.61 -13.19 1.56
C MET A 6 6.43 -12.55 0.17
N PHE A 7 6.96 -11.36 -0.02
CA PHE A 7 6.84 -10.64 -1.29
C PHE A 7 8.16 -10.70 -2.07
N THR A 8 8.02 -10.53 -3.38
CA THR A 8 9.16 -10.39 -4.28
C THR A 8 9.00 -9.09 -5.05
N ASP A 9 10.12 -8.51 -5.48
CA ASP A 9 10.13 -7.29 -6.31
C ASP A 9 9.42 -6.10 -5.69
N THR A 10 9.50 -5.96 -4.35
CA THR A 10 8.86 -4.83 -3.65
C THR A 10 9.48 -3.48 -4.02
N ASN A 11 10.68 -3.48 -4.60
CA ASN A 11 11.33 -2.27 -5.08
C ASN A 11 11.04 -1.98 -6.55
N SER A 12 10.27 -2.85 -7.21
CA SER A 12 9.95 -2.63 -8.61
C SER A 12 8.99 -1.46 -8.78
N ARG A 13 9.05 -0.82 -9.95
CA ARG A 13 8.15 0.31 -10.25
C ARG A 13 6.70 -0.15 -10.22
N GLU A 14 6.43 -1.32 -10.76
CA GLU A 14 5.09 -1.88 -10.84
C GLU A 14 4.48 -2.08 -9.46
N PHE A 15 5.25 -2.62 -8.52
CA PHE A 15 4.76 -2.82 -7.16
C PHE A 15 4.48 -1.49 -6.48
N LYS A 16 5.39 -0.53 -6.63
CA LYS A 16 5.22 0.80 -6.04
C LYS A 16 4.03 1.54 -6.65
N ASP A 17 3.76 1.34 -7.95
CA ASP A 17 2.60 1.93 -8.60
C ASP A 17 1.29 1.38 -8.02
N ILE A 18 1.26 0.11 -7.67
CA ILE A 18 0.09 -0.49 -7.01
C ILE A 18 -0.16 0.19 -5.65
N LEU A 19 0.89 0.36 -4.86
CA LEU A 19 0.76 1.03 -3.57
C LEU A 19 0.35 2.49 -3.73
N THR A 20 0.92 3.18 -4.71
CA THR A 20 0.57 4.58 -4.99
C THR A 20 -0.90 4.71 -5.37
N SER A 21 -1.40 3.81 -6.21
CA SER A 21 -2.82 3.82 -6.60
C SER A 21 -3.73 3.60 -5.39
N GLY A 22 -3.34 2.70 -4.49
CA GLY A 22 -4.08 2.47 -3.25
C GLY A 22 -4.14 3.71 -2.38
N LEU A 23 -3.02 4.40 -2.22
CA LEU A 23 -2.97 5.63 -1.45
C LEU A 23 -3.81 6.73 -2.09
N LYS A 24 -3.75 6.87 -3.41
CA LYS A 24 -4.58 7.85 -4.10
C LYS A 24 -6.07 7.59 -3.87
N ASN A 25 -6.48 6.34 -3.95
CA ASN A 25 -7.87 5.97 -3.70
C ASN A 25 -8.28 6.32 -2.27
N TYR A 26 -7.43 6.03 -1.31
CA TYR A 26 -7.72 6.35 0.08
C TYR A 26 -7.97 7.85 0.26
N PHE A 27 -7.04 8.67 -0.22
CA PHE A 27 -7.16 10.12 -0.03
C PHE A 27 -8.31 10.72 -0.84
N SER A 28 -8.53 10.22 -2.06
CA SER A 28 -9.63 10.75 -2.88
C SER A 28 -10.99 10.43 -2.29
N GLU A 29 -11.15 9.27 -1.67
CA GLU A 29 -12.39 8.92 -0.99
C GLU A 29 -12.63 9.79 0.24
N ASN A 30 -11.56 10.11 0.97
CA ASN A 30 -11.68 10.92 2.17
C ASN A 30 -12.05 12.37 1.89
N ILE A 31 -11.60 12.93 0.78
CA ILE A 31 -11.92 14.33 0.43
C ILE A 31 -13.02 14.45 -0.61
N GLY A 32 -13.48 13.33 -1.17
CA GLY A 32 -14.61 13.32 -2.09
C GLY A 32 -14.31 13.79 -3.50
N THR A 33 -13.04 13.77 -3.93
CA THR A 33 -12.69 14.09 -5.31
C THR A 33 -11.71 13.06 -5.84
N LYS A 34 -11.77 12.81 -7.15
CA LYS A 34 -10.91 11.79 -7.79
C LYS A 34 -9.57 12.36 -8.24
N ASP A 35 -9.51 13.66 -8.47
CA ASP A 35 -8.28 14.31 -8.96
C ASP A 35 -7.51 14.88 -7.77
N ILE A 36 -6.65 14.05 -7.19
CA ILE A 36 -5.79 14.51 -6.12
C ILE A 36 -4.33 14.40 -6.54
N ASN A 37 -3.52 15.24 -5.93
CA ASN A 37 -2.07 15.17 -6.06
C ASN A 37 -1.53 14.65 -4.73
N LEU A 38 -0.96 13.44 -4.72
CA LEU A 38 -0.45 12.84 -3.49
C LEU A 38 0.55 13.73 -2.78
N GLU A 39 1.33 14.51 -3.51
CA GLU A 39 2.31 15.41 -2.91
C GLU A 39 1.70 16.39 -1.92
N ASP A 40 0.41 16.69 -2.06
CA ASP A 40 -0.29 17.58 -1.15
C ASP A 40 -0.68 16.92 0.17
N PHE A 41 -0.58 15.60 0.25
CA PHE A 41 -1.07 14.83 1.41
C PHE A 41 -0.02 14.07 2.17
N VAL A 42 1.12 13.78 1.56
CA VAL A 42 2.15 12.93 2.16
C VAL A 42 3.43 13.71 2.43
N PHE A 43 4.25 13.16 3.33
CA PHE A 43 5.55 13.75 3.65
C PHE A 43 6.56 13.51 2.54
N GLY A 44 7.35 14.53 2.24
CA GLY A 44 8.49 14.41 1.35
C GLY A 44 8.13 14.28 -0.13
N PRO A 45 9.14 14.15 -0.97
CA PRO A 45 8.93 14.04 -2.41
C PRO A 45 8.42 12.66 -2.79
N ILE A 46 7.65 12.60 -3.88
CA ILE A 46 7.24 11.34 -4.49
C ILE A 46 8.30 10.98 -5.52
N ASP A 47 9.27 10.20 -5.09
CA ASP A 47 10.41 9.79 -5.93
C ASP A 47 10.35 8.28 -6.18
N SER A 48 11.47 7.71 -6.67
CA SER A 48 11.52 6.29 -7.01
C SER A 48 11.38 5.37 -5.81
N ASP A 49 11.63 5.88 -4.60
CA ASP A 49 11.48 5.09 -3.36
C ASP A 49 10.09 5.19 -2.76
N PHE A 50 9.25 6.08 -3.27
CA PHE A 50 7.88 6.24 -2.77
C PHE A 50 6.93 5.22 -3.41
N PRO A 51 6.01 4.66 -2.64
CA PRO A 51 5.89 4.78 -1.20
C PRO A 51 6.74 3.72 -0.49
N LYS A 52 7.17 4.01 0.73
CA LYS A 52 7.82 2.98 1.54
C LYS A 52 6.76 1.97 1.98
N LEU A 53 7.19 0.78 2.35
CA LEU A 53 6.28 -0.21 2.90
C LEU A 53 5.83 0.21 4.30
N PRO A 54 4.56 -0.06 4.68
CA PRO A 54 4.12 0.22 6.04
C PRO A 54 4.95 -0.54 7.06
N GLU A 55 5.15 0.05 8.23
CA GLU A 55 5.91 -0.60 9.30
C GLU A 55 5.18 -1.83 9.84
N GLU A 56 3.86 -1.80 9.87
CA GLU A 56 3.05 -2.91 10.33
C GLU A 56 2.32 -3.56 9.16
N GLY A 57 1.95 -4.82 9.35
CA GLY A 57 1.27 -5.59 8.33
C GLY A 57 2.24 -6.41 7.52
N PRO A 58 1.87 -6.85 6.31
CA PRO A 58 0.55 -6.71 5.71
C PRO A 58 -0.50 -7.62 6.35
N TYR A 59 -1.77 -7.36 6.09
CA TYR A 59 -2.87 -8.13 6.67
C TYR A 59 -3.64 -8.86 5.58
N LEU A 60 -3.93 -10.14 5.82
CA LEU A 60 -4.75 -10.92 4.90
C LEU A 60 -6.23 -10.70 5.22
N THR A 61 -7.01 -10.42 4.19
CA THR A 61 -8.46 -10.30 4.30
C THR A 61 -9.14 -11.16 3.26
N ALA A 62 -10.47 -11.27 3.32
CA ALA A 62 -11.22 -12.04 2.34
C ALA A 62 -11.09 -11.45 0.93
N ASP A 63 -10.93 -10.15 0.81
CA ASP A 63 -10.90 -9.45 -0.48
C ASP A 63 -9.50 -9.28 -1.05
N GLY A 64 -8.46 -9.41 -0.23
CA GLY A 64 -7.11 -9.19 -0.68
C GLY A 64 -6.16 -8.96 0.48
N ILE A 65 -5.06 -8.29 0.18
CA ILE A 65 -4.05 -7.95 1.18
C ILE A 65 -4.19 -6.48 1.51
N THR A 66 -4.35 -6.17 2.80
CA THR A 66 -4.53 -4.81 3.28
C THR A 66 -3.21 -4.25 3.80
N PHE A 67 -2.88 -3.05 3.32
CA PHE A 67 -1.73 -2.29 3.77
C PHE A 67 -2.23 -1.12 4.61
N ILE A 68 -1.66 -0.94 5.81
CA ILE A 68 -2.05 0.12 6.73
C ILE A 68 -0.81 0.88 7.18
N TYR A 69 -0.81 2.19 6.92
CA TYR A 69 0.24 3.08 7.44
C TYR A 69 -0.23 3.67 8.76
N GLN A 70 0.68 3.80 9.70
CA GLN A 70 0.35 4.40 10.99
C GLN A 70 0.26 5.92 10.87
N GLU A 71 -0.35 6.55 11.86
CA GLU A 71 -0.41 8.01 11.93
C GLU A 71 1.01 8.57 11.88
N TYR A 72 1.21 9.65 11.13
CA TYR A 72 2.50 10.29 10.92
C TYR A 72 3.54 9.46 10.18
N GLU A 73 3.22 8.24 9.76
CA GLU A 73 4.19 7.42 9.05
C GLU A 73 4.54 7.99 7.68
N ILE A 74 3.52 8.36 6.90
CA ILE A 74 3.73 8.94 5.57
C ILE A 74 2.96 10.23 5.34
N ALA A 75 2.08 10.61 6.28
CA ALA A 75 1.20 11.77 6.11
C ALA A 75 0.92 12.40 7.48
N PRO A 76 0.46 13.69 7.51
CA PRO A 76 0.12 14.37 8.75
C PRO A 76 -0.99 13.66 9.51
N TYR A 77 -1.05 13.90 10.81
CA TYR A 77 -2.06 13.31 11.70
C TYR A 77 -3.49 13.46 11.17
N ALA A 78 -3.79 14.61 10.57
CA ALA A 78 -5.12 14.87 10.04
C ALA A 78 -5.55 13.87 8.95
N ALA A 79 -4.60 13.19 8.32
CA ALA A 79 -4.90 12.18 7.31
C ALA A 79 -5.29 10.83 7.92
N GLY A 80 -5.08 10.65 9.23
CA GLY A 80 -5.40 9.39 9.91
C GLY A 80 -4.41 8.29 9.57
N LYS A 81 -4.92 7.07 9.46
CA LYS A 81 -4.13 5.90 9.12
C LYS A 81 -4.47 5.47 7.70
N PRO A 82 -3.70 5.90 6.70
CA PRO A 82 -3.97 5.51 5.32
C PRO A 82 -3.97 3.99 5.18
N MET A 83 -5.03 3.46 4.57
CA MET A 83 -5.17 2.03 4.38
C MET A 83 -5.85 1.72 3.05
N PHE A 84 -5.47 0.60 2.45
CA PHE A 84 -6.07 0.14 1.21
C PHE A 84 -5.87 -1.37 1.07
N THR A 85 -6.75 -2.01 0.32
CA THR A 85 -6.69 -3.45 0.09
C THR A 85 -6.41 -3.70 -1.39
N ILE A 86 -5.40 -4.52 -1.67
CA ILE A 86 -5.06 -4.91 -3.03
C ILE A 86 -5.64 -6.30 -3.28
N PRO A 87 -6.49 -6.46 -4.31
CA PRO A 87 -7.09 -7.77 -4.62
C PRO A 87 -6.03 -8.85 -4.88
N TYR A 88 -6.33 -10.08 -4.52
CA TYR A 88 -5.38 -11.18 -4.67
C TYR A 88 -4.91 -11.36 -6.11
N ASN A 89 -5.78 -11.20 -7.09
CA ASN A 89 -5.39 -11.35 -8.50
C ASN A 89 -4.40 -10.28 -8.96
N VAL A 90 -4.36 -9.13 -8.28
CA VAL A 90 -3.41 -8.06 -8.59
C VAL A 90 -2.08 -8.29 -7.88
N ILE A 91 -2.13 -8.72 -6.61
CA ILE A 91 -0.93 -8.83 -5.78
C ILE A 91 -0.17 -10.16 -5.96
N GLU A 92 -0.83 -11.20 -6.47
CA GLU A 92 -0.24 -12.52 -6.58
C GLU A 92 1.12 -12.55 -7.29
N PRO A 93 1.33 -11.82 -8.41
CA PRO A 93 2.63 -11.82 -9.08
C PRO A 93 3.79 -11.36 -8.21
N TYR A 94 3.50 -10.65 -7.14
CA TYR A 94 4.51 -10.09 -6.23
C TYR A 94 4.70 -10.93 -4.97
N LEU A 95 4.01 -12.07 -4.87
CA LEU A 95 4.20 -13.01 -3.79
C LEU A 95 5.20 -14.07 -4.20
N ASN A 96 6.15 -14.39 -3.30
CA ASN A 96 7.05 -15.49 -3.54
C ASN A 96 6.34 -16.82 -3.23
N HIS A 97 7.04 -17.94 -3.35
CA HIS A 97 6.44 -19.25 -3.13
C HIS A 97 5.78 -19.36 -1.76
N THR A 98 6.46 -18.87 -0.72
CA THR A 98 5.94 -18.92 0.64
C THR A 98 4.70 -18.04 0.77
N GLY A 99 4.74 -16.84 0.21
CA GLY A 99 3.60 -15.93 0.26
C GLY A 99 2.36 -16.49 -0.41
N LYS A 100 2.55 -17.17 -1.55
CA LYS A 100 1.42 -17.76 -2.28
C LYS A 100 0.69 -18.84 -1.50
N THR A 101 1.37 -19.50 -0.56
CA THR A 101 0.71 -20.53 0.25
C THR A 101 -0.34 -19.97 1.20
N PHE A 102 -0.23 -18.69 1.54
CA PHE A 102 -1.18 -18.05 2.46
C PHE A 102 -2.50 -17.65 1.80
N ILE A 103 -2.54 -17.56 0.47
CA ILE A 103 -3.74 -17.09 -0.24
C ILE A 103 -4.49 -18.21 -0.97
N ARG A 104 -4.09 -19.45 -0.75
CA ARG A 104 -4.73 -20.61 -1.35
C ARG A 104 -5.71 -21.27 -0.42
#